data_1b912fa99f811481148c8a4045937e34
#
_entry.id   1b912fa99f811481148c8a4045937e34
#
_cell.length_a   1.000
_cell.length_b   1.000
_cell.length_c   1.000
_cell.angle_alpha   90.00
_cell.angle_beta   90.00
_cell.angle_gamma   90.00
#
_symmetry.space_group_name_H-M   'P 1'
#
loop_
_entity.id
_entity.type
_entity.pdbx_description
1 polymer ?
#
loop_
_entity_poly.entity_id
_entity_poly.type
_entity_poly.pdbx_seq_one_letter_code
_entity_poly.pdbx_strand_id
1 'polypeptide(L)'
;MRADARRNHDRLLAEARAVFAEHGTDASLEDVARRAGVGIGTLYRHFPNRHALLSAVFEDSVRELLATASGLQTAANPCQALLTWLREVVAHAAAYRGLSRALMSATPTSALSRCGTPMREAGTALLTRAQHAGTVRADVRITDLLQLTHAIALAAEESPGDPDLADRLLELTLRGLT
;
A
#
# COMPACT_ATOMS: atom_id res chain seq x y z
N MET A 1 13.44 -26.54 -10.45
CA MET A 1 13.67 -26.19 -9.03
C MET A 1 13.57 -24.69 -8.72
N ARG A 2 14.39 -23.76 -9.31
CA ARG A 2 14.26 -22.31 -9.00
C ARG A 2 12.94 -21.69 -9.42
N ALA A 3 12.39 -22.08 -10.58
CA ALA A 3 11.11 -21.59 -11.09
C ALA A 3 9.91 -22.04 -10.24
N ASP A 4 9.94 -23.26 -9.70
CA ASP A 4 8.88 -23.78 -8.82
C ASP A 4 8.90 -23.08 -7.47
N ALA A 5 10.09 -22.83 -6.92
CA ALA A 5 10.24 -22.09 -5.67
C ALA A 5 9.69 -20.65 -5.79
N ARG A 6 9.96 -19.99 -6.93
CA ARG A 6 9.41 -18.64 -7.20
C ARG A 6 7.89 -18.68 -7.33
N ARG A 7 7.34 -19.60 -8.12
CA ARG A 7 5.88 -19.76 -8.22
C ARG A 7 5.20 -20.02 -6.87
N ASN A 8 5.80 -20.86 -6.02
CA ASN A 8 5.29 -21.12 -4.68
C ASN A 8 5.35 -19.88 -3.79
N HIS A 9 6.45 -19.13 -3.86
CA HIS A 9 6.59 -17.85 -3.14
C HIS A 9 5.49 -16.85 -3.54
N ASP A 10 5.29 -16.64 -4.84
CA ASP A 10 4.32 -15.68 -5.36
C ASP A 10 2.87 -16.10 -5.00
N ARG A 11 2.56 -17.41 -5.08
CA ARG A 11 1.27 -17.96 -4.62
C ARG A 11 1.06 -17.77 -3.13
N LEU A 12 2.07 -18.03 -2.30
CA LEU A 12 2.00 -17.81 -0.86
C LEU A 12 1.74 -16.34 -0.52
N LEU A 13 2.36 -15.38 -1.22
CA LEU A 13 2.11 -13.96 -1.02
C LEU A 13 0.68 -13.58 -1.41
N ALA A 14 0.18 -14.04 -2.56
CA ALA A 14 -1.18 -13.76 -3.02
C ALA A 14 -2.23 -14.28 -2.03
N GLU A 15 -2.09 -15.53 -1.58
CA GLU A 15 -3.03 -16.13 -0.62
C GLU A 15 -2.90 -15.50 0.77
N ALA A 16 -1.68 -15.15 1.21
CA ALA A 16 -1.48 -14.44 2.48
C ALA A 16 -2.18 -13.08 2.47
N ARG A 17 -2.10 -12.34 1.36
CA ARG A 17 -2.81 -11.07 1.17
C ARG A 17 -4.32 -11.25 1.35
N ALA A 18 -4.91 -12.24 0.67
CA ALA A 18 -6.34 -12.51 0.75
C ALA A 18 -6.76 -12.93 2.17
N VAL A 19 -6.02 -13.85 2.79
CA VAL A 19 -6.32 -14.35 4.14
C VAL A 19 -6.20 -13.24 5.19
N PHE A 20 -5.18 -12.38 5.10
CA PHE A 20 -5.01 -11.26 6.03
C PHE A 20 -6.04 -10.15 5.82
N ALA A 21 -6.51 -9.94 4.60
CA ALA A 21 -7.63 -9.01 4.33
C ALA A 21 -8.95 -9.53 4.89
N GLU A 22 -9.23 -10.85 4.80
CA GLU A 22 -10.46 -11.48 5.28
C GLU A 22 -10.49 -11.65 6.80
N HIS A 23 -9.37 -12.04 7.42
CA HIS A 23 -9.32 -12.54 8.80
C HIS A 23 -8.35 -11.75 9.71
N GLY A 24 -7.72 -10.71 9.20
CA GLY A 24 -6.73 -9.92 9.94
C GLY A 24 -5.35 -10.58 10.01
N THR A 25 -4.41 -9.86 10.62
CA THR A 25 -2.99 -10.26 10.68
C THR A 25 -2.71 -11.47 11.58
N ASP A 26 -3.66 -11.86 12.42
CA ASP A 26 -3.55 -13.03 13.31
C ASP A 26 -4.09 -14.33 12.68
N ALA A 27 -4.56 -14.25 11.44
CA ALA A 27 -5.06 -15.41 10.68
C ALA A 27 -4.05 -16.57 10.63
N SER A 28 -4.55 -17.80 10.51
CA SER A 28 -3.74 -19.02 10.52
C SER A 28 -2.78 -19.09 9.32
N LEU A 29 -1.49 -19.33 9.57
CA LEU A 29 -0.51 -19.61 8.51
C LEU A 29 -0.74 -20.97 7.86
N GLU A 30 -1.37 -21.90 8.55
CA GLU A 30 -1.82 -23.17 7.98
C GLU A 30 -2.88 -22.95 6.91
N ASP A 31 -3.81 -22.00 7.12
CA ASP A 31 -4.81 -21.63 6.12
C ASP A 31 -4.17 -20.99 4.89
N VAL A 32 -3.19 -20.11 5.08
CA VAL A 32 -2.40 -19.55 3.98
C VAL A 32 -1.72 -20.65 3.16
N ALA A 33 -1.03 -21.57 3.82
CA ALA A 33 -0.34 -22.66 3.15
C ALA A 33 -1.30 -23.57 2.39
N ARG A 34 -2.45 -23.91 3.02
CA ARG A 34 -3.50 -24.74 2.42
C ARG A 34 -4.12 -24.06 1.19
N ARG A 35 -4.47 -22.77 1.25
CA ARG A 35 -5.00 -22.01 0.10
C ARG A 35 -3.96 -21.92 -1.03
N ALA A 36 -2.69 -21.70 -0.69
CA ALA A 36 -1.60 -21.68 -1.65
C ALA A 36 -1.27 -23.06 -2.25
N GLY A 37 -1.89 -24.15 -1.76
CA GLY A 37 -1.66 -25.52 -2.22
C GLY A 37 -0.25 -26.04 -1.90
N VAL A 38 0.33 -25.61 -0.77
CA VAL A 38 1.65 -26.05 -0.31
C VAL A 38 1.57 -26.54 1.14
N GLY A 39 2.55 -27.37 1.55
CA GLY A 39 2.66 -27.75 2.96
C GLY A 39 3.19 -26.61 3.83
N ILE A 40 2.79 -26.59 5.11
CA ILE A 40 3.24 -25.57 6.08
C ILE A 40 4.77 -25.49 6.20
N GLY A 41 5.47 -26.61 6.08
CA GLY A 41 6.95 -26.64 6.05
C GLY A 41 7.55 -25.91 4.85
N THR A 42 6.82 -25.85 3.72
CA THR A 42 7.24 -25.06 2.55
C THR A 42 7.04 -23.57 2.82
N LEU A 43 5.93 -23.18 3.45
CA LEU A 43 5.71 -21.80 3.89
C LEU A 43 6.85 -21.32 4.78
N TYR A 44 7.22 -22.08 5.82
CA TYR A 44 8.29 -21.69 6.74
C TYR A 44 9.69 -21.66 6.10
N ARG A 45 9.93 -22.40 5.02
CA ARG A 45 11.19 -22.24 4.23
C ARG A 45 11.26 -20.92 3.50
N HIS A 46 10.12 -20.39 3.03
CA HIS A 46 10.05 -19.09 2.35
C HIS A 46 9.97 -17.92 3.36
N PHE A 47 9.19 -18.10 4.41
CA PHE A 47 8.90 -17.08 5.42
C PHE A 47 9.10 -17.70 6.81
N PRO A 48 10.27 -17.54 7.44
CA PRO A 48 10.65 -18.28 8.66
C PRO A 48 9.74 -18.01 9.86
N ASN A 49 8.97 -16.95 9.82
CA ASN A 49 7.98 -16.61 10.85
C ASN A 49 6.86 -15.73 10.25
N ARG A 50 5.80 -15.51 11.04
CA ARG A 50 4.66 -14.66 10.67
C ARG A 50 5.10 -13.25 10.25
N HIS A 51 6.01 -12.65 11.01
CA HIS A 51 6.50 -11.29 10.73
C HIS A 51 7.18 -11.19 9.36
N ALA A 52 7.95 -12.20 8.97
CA ALA A 52 8.58 -12.24 7.63
C ALA A 52 7.53 -12.30 6.51
N LEU A 53 6.45 -13.08 6.70
CA LEU A 53 5.35 -13.13 5.73
C LEU A 53 4.59 -11.80 5.67
N LEU A 54 4.25 -11.22 6.83
CA LEU A 54 3.59 -9.91 6.91
C LEU A 54 4.43 -8.81 6.23
N SER A 55 5.74 -8.78 6.49
CA SER A 55 6.68 -7.85 5.84
C SER A 55 6.70 -8.01 4.32
N ALA A 56 6.74 -9.25 3.84
CA ALA A 56 6.77 -9.54 2.41
C ALA A 56 5.44 -9.15 1.73
N VAL A 57 4.30 -9.40 2.35
CA VAL A 57 2.96 -8.95 1.86
C VAL A 57 2.91 -7.44 1.77
N PHE A 58 3.39 -6.73 2.78
CA PHE A 58 3.43 -5.27 2.80
C PHE A 58 4.36 -4.72 1.72
N GLU A 59 5.57 -5.25 1.60
CA GLU A 59 6.54 -4.82 0.56
C GLU A 59 6.02 -5.07 -0.85
N ASP A 60 5.30 -6.17 -1.07
CA ASP A 60 4.69 -6.49 -2.35
C ASP A 60 3.57 -5.52 -2.72
N SER A 61 2.70 -5.19 -1.77
CA SER A 61 1.63 -4.21 -1.97
C SER A 61 2.15 -2.78 -2.23
N VAL A 62 3.23 -2.37 -1.55
CA VAL A 62 3.90 -1.09 -1.84
C VAL A 62 4.53 -1.10 -3.23
N ARG A 63 5.08 -2.23 -3.69
CA ARG A 63 5.62 -2.36 -5.05
C ARG A 63 4.56 -2.11 -6.13
N GLU A 64 3.31 -2.54 -5.90
CA GLU A 64 2.18 -2.23 -6.78
C GLU A 64 1.91 -0.73 -6.85
N LEU A 65 1.89 -0.03 -5.71
CA LEU A 65 1.74 1.43 -5.68
C LEU A 65 2.86 2.15 -6.43
N LEU A 66 4.09 1.68 -6.32
CA LEU A 66 5.23 2.24 -7.06
C LEU A 66 5.11 1.98 -8.56
N ALA A 67 4.64 0.81 -8.97
CA ALA A 67 4.37 0.49 -10.38
C ALA A 67 3.26 1.38 -10.95
N THR A 68 2.16 1.59 -10.20
CA THR A 68 1.10 2.52 -10.57
C THR A 68 1.64 3.94 -10.75
N ALA A 69 2.42 4.44 -9.79
CA ALA A 69 3.05 5.76 -9.90
C ALA A 69 3.92 5.89 -11.16
N SER A 70 4.71 4.86 -11.46
CA SER A 70 5.56 4.82 -12.66
C SER A 70 4.72 4.87 -13.95
N GLY A 71 3.64 4.10 -14.03
CA GLY A 71 2.72 4.12 -15.18
C GLY A 71 2.03 5.47 -15.39
N LEU A 72 1.76 6.19 -14.30
CA LEU A 72 1.11 7.51 -14.34
C LEU A 72 2.06 8.67 -14.73
N GLN A 73 3.38 8.46 -14.80
CA GLN A 73 4.34 9.49 -15.17
C GLN A 73 4.15 10.06 -16.58
N THR A 74 3.51 9.31 -17.48
CA THR A 74 3.24 9.74 -18.86
C THR A 74 1.80 10.18 -19.10
N ALA A 75 0.96 10.23 -18.06
CA ALA A 75 -0.44 10.61 -18.17
C ALA A 75 -0.58 12.07 -18.67
N ALA A 76 -1.54 12.30 -19.56
CA ALA A 76 -1.77 13.62 -20.18
C ALA A 76 -2.23 14.68 -19.17
N ASN A 77 -2.95 14.27 -18.11
CA ASN A 77 -3.39 15.17 -17.04
C ASN A 77 -2.61 14.86 -15.74
N PRO A 78 -1.58 15.68 -15.38
CA PRO A 78 -0.75 15.45 -14.21
C PRO A 78 -1.51 15.54 -12.88
N CYS A 79 -2.49 16.42 -12.77
CA CYS A 79 -3.31 16.54 -11.54
C CYS A 79 -4.17 15.28 -11.33
N GLN A 80 -4.79 14.79 -12.39
CA GLN A 80 -5.57 13.56 -12.33
C GLN A 80 -4.68 12.33 -12.05
N ALA A 81 -3.46 12.30 -12.59
CA ALA A 81 -2.49 11.25 -12.30
C ALA A 81 -2.11 11.21 -10.81
N LEU A 82 -1.82 12.37 -10.23
CA LEU A 82 -1.55 12.49 -8.79
C LEU A 82 -2.76 12.03 -7.97
N LEU A 83 -3.96 12.49 -8.32
CA LEU A 83 -5.20 12.09 -7.62
C LEU A 83 -5.43 10.58 -7.68
N THR A 84 -5.28 9.97 -8.86
CA THR A 84 -5.43 8.53 -9.04
C THR A 84 -4.47 7.76 -8.13
N TRP A 85 -3.21 8.17 -8.08
CA TRP A 85 -2.23 7.54 -7.21
C TRP A 85 -2.55 7.73 -5.72
N LEU A 86 -2.98 8.93 -5.30
CA LEU A 86 -3.36 9.19 -3.91
C LEU A 86 -4.58 8.36 -3.48
N ARG A 87 -5.54 8.09 -4.39
CA ARG A 87 -6.66 7.16 -4.13
C ARG A 87 -6.15 5.75 -3.83
N GLU A 88 -5.22 5.25 -4.64
CA GLU A 88 -4.59 3.94 -4.40
C GLU A 88 -3.84 3.90 -3.06
N VAL A 89 -3.16 5.00 -2.68
CA VAL A 89 -2.49 5.11 -1.38
C VAL A 89 -3.50 5.06 -0.22
N VAL A 90 -4.64 5.74 -0.34
CA VAL A 90 -5.73 5.70 0.66
C VAL A 90 -6.29 4.28 0.78
N ALA A 91 -6.62 3.64 -0.35
CA ALA A 91 -7.13 2.27 -0.38
C ALA A 91 -6.14 1.28 0.24
N HIS A 92 -4.86 1.43 -0.08
CA HIS A 92 -3.77 0.66 0.52
C HIS A 92 -3.68 0.88 2.03
N ALA A 93 -3.71 2.13 2.49
CA ALA A 93 -3.65 2.44 3.92
C ALA A 93 -4.81 1.81 4.69
N ALA A 94 -6.01 1.81 4.14
CA ALA A 94 -7.19 1.15 4.71
C ALA A 94 -7.02 -0.38 4.75
N ALA A 95 -6.62 -1.00 3.62
CA ALA A 95 -6.49 -2.46 3.49
C ALA A 95 -5.38 -3.05 4.39
N TYR A 96 -4.28 -2.32 4.58
CA TYR A 96 -3.08 -2.84 5.26
C TYR A 96 -2.81 -2.22 6.64
N ARG A 97 -3.81 -1.57 7.25
CA ARG A 97 -3.64 -0.91 8.55
C ARG A 97 -3.27 -1.88 9.67
N GLY A 98 -3.99 -2.99 9.80
CA GLY A 98 -3.66 -4.04 10.77
C GLY A 98 -2.24 -4.55 10.59
N LEU A 99 -1.82 -4.71 9.34
CA LEU A 99 -0.49 -5.13 8.96
C LEU A 99 0.58 -4.09 9.33
N SER A 100 0.35 -2.82 9.03
CA SER A 100 1.27 -1.74 9.41
C SER A 100 1.43 -1.66 10.93
N ARG A 101 0.34 -1.77 11.69
CA ARG A 101 0.36 -1.78 13.16
C ARG A 101 1.12 -2.99 13.70
N ALA A 102 0.88 -4.19 13.16
CA ALA A 102 1.58 -5.41 13.55
C ALA A 102 3.09 -5.33 13.25
N LEU A 103 3.48 -4.70 12.14
CA LEU A 103 4.87 -4.49 11.78
C LEU A 103 5.55 -3.44 12.68
N MET A 104 4.84 -2.39 13.09
CA MET A 104 5.37 -1.35 13.99
C MET A 104 5.61 -1.87 15.40
N SER A 105 4.79 -2.79 15.89
CA SER A 105 4.92 -3.35 17.24
C SER A 105 6.13 -4.28 17.40
N ALA A 106 6.66 -4.81 16.29
CA ALA A 106 7.68 -5.86 16.33
C ALA A 106 9.13 -5.35 16.28
N THR A 107 9.45 -4.30 15.54
CA THR A 107 10.79 -3.63 15.54
C THR A 107 10.79 -2.36 14.63
N PRO A 108 11.45 -1.25 15.03
CA PRO A 108 11.47 0.01 14.26
C PRO A 108 12.21 -0.03 12.91
N THR A 109 13.00 -1.06 12.63
CA THR A 109 13.86 -1.19 11.42
C THR A 109 13.16 -2.00 10.31
N SER A 110 11.86 -2.01 10.30
CA SER A 110 11.01 -2.90 9.50
C SER A 110 10.82 -2.47 8.03
N ALA A 111 10.05 -3.27 7.29
CA ALA A 111 9.56 -3.02 5.95
C ALA A 111 9.02 -1.59 5.75
N LEU A 112 8.37 -1.01 6.77
CA LEU A 112 7.86 0.36 6.75
C LEU A 112 8.94 1.41 6.48
N SER A 113 10.11 1.31 7.11
CA SER A 113 11.23 2.23 6.89
C SER A 113 11.79 2.13 5.47
N ARG A 114 11.86 0.91 4.92
CA ARG A 114 12.34 0.67 3.55
C ARG A 114 11.38 1.18 2.48
N CYS A 115 10.08 1.13 2.75
CA CYS A 115 9.04 1.56 1.83
C CYS A 115 8.82 3.08 1.82
N GLY A 116 9.14 3.78 2.90
CA GLY A 116 8.84 5.20 3.06
C GLY A 116 9.58 6.11 2.08
N THR A 117 10.86 5.86 1.81
CA THR A 117 11.64 6.66 0.85
C THR A 117 11.17 6.47 -0.59
N PRO A 118 11.06 5.24 -1.13
CA PRO A 118 10.51 5.03 -2.48
C PRO A 118 9.11 5.62 -2.68
N MET A 119 8.22 5.51 -1.70
CA MET A 119 6.88 6.09 -1.76
C MET A 119 6.92 7.62 -1.86
N ARG A 120 7.77 8.28 -1.07
CA ARG A 120 7.97 9.74 -1.16
C ARG A 120 8.55 10.16 -2.50
N GLU A 121 9.53 9.43 -3.02
CA GLU A 121 10.14 9.72 -4.32
C GLU A 121 9.12 9.59 -5.45
N ALA A 122 8.34 8.51 -5.49
CA ALA A 122 7.28 8.29 -6.48
C ALA A 122 6.21 9.39 -6.43
N GLY A 123 5.74 9.73 -5.23
CA GLY A 123 4.76 10.80 -5.04
C GLY A 123 5.32 12.18 -5.38
N THR A 124 6.60 12.46 -5.05
CA THR A 124 7.26 13.71 -5.41
C THR A 124 7.32 13.89 -6.93
N ALA A 125 7.64 12.84 -7.67
CA ALA A 125 7.69 12.90 -9.13
C ALA A 125 6.32 13.26 -9.76
N LEU A 126 5.22 12.66 -9.26
CA LEU A 126 3.85 12.99 -9.70
C LEU A 126 3.45 14.41 -9.30
N LEU A 127 3.73 14.82 -8.07
CA LEU A 127 3.42 16.15 -7.55
C LEU A 127 4.18 17.24 -8.35
N THR A 128 5.48 17.07 -8.58
CA THR A 128 6.30 18.02 -9.34
C THR A 128 5.75 18.23 -10.75
N ARG A 129 5.28 17.17 -11.42
CA ARG A 129 4.62 17.31 -12.73
C ARG A 129 3.34 18.14 -12.66
N ALA A 130 2.51 17.93 -11.64
CA ALA A 130 1.27 18.69 -11.45
C ALA A 130 1.56 20.17 -11.12
N GLN A 131 2.61 20.44 -10.33
CA GLN A 131 3.08 21.80 -10.03
C GLN A 131 3.66 22.51 -11.28
N HIS A 132 4.47 21.82 -12.08
CA HIS A 132 5.00 22.38 -13.34
C HIS A 132 3.89 22.66 -14.37
N ALA A 133 2.80 21.89 -14.35
CA ALA A 133 1.63 22.16 -15.18
C ALA A 133 0.73 23.30 -14.63
N GLY A 134 1.08 23.90 -13.50
CA GLY A 134 0.31 24.96 -12.85
C GLY A 134 -1.04 24.49 -12.27
N THR A 135 -1.24 23.17 -12.12
CA THR A 135 -2.49 22.59 -11.64
C THR A 135 -2.50 22.27 -10.15
N VAL A 136 -1.34 22.38 -9.51
CA VAL A 136 -1.17 22.28 -8.05
C VAL A 136 -0.19 23.36 -7.60
N ARG A 137 -0.47 23.99 -6.47
CA ARG A 137 0.35 25.04 -5.87
C ARG A 137 1.78 24.56 -5.58
N ALA A 138 2.76 25.43 -5.76
CA ALA A 138 4.18 25.12 -5.59
C ALA A 138 4.61 24.89 -4.11
N ASP A 139 3.84 25.39 -3.14
CA ASP A 139 4.11 25.26 -1.70
C ASP A 139 3.64 23.92 -1.10
N VAL A 140 2.89 23.10 -1.85
CA VAL A 140 2.44 21.79 -1.44
C VAL A 140 3.60 20.80 -1.39
N ARG A 141 3.68 20.03 -0.31
CA ARG A 141 4.72 19.00 -0.12
C ARG A 141 4.11 17.61 -0.15
N ILE A 142 4.82 16.67 -0.74
CA ILE A 142 4.37 15.26 -0.80
C ILE A 142 4.19 14.65 0.59
N THR A 143 5.00 15.03 1.56
CA THR A 143 4.87 14.55 2.93
C THR A 143 3.52 14.91 3.55
N ASP A 144 3.02 16.12 3.26
CA ASP A 144 1.74 16.59 3.79
C ASP A 144 0.58 15.83 3.12
N LEU A 145 0.67 15.58 1.80
CA LEU A 145 -0.31 14.77 1.06
C LEU A 145 -0.35 13.32 1.57
N LEU A 146 0.80 12.69 1.81
CA LEU A 146 0.85 11.33 2.35
C LEU A 146 0.31 11.23 3.79
N GLN A 147 0.55 12.25 4.62
CA GLN A 147 -0.07 12.31 5.95
C GLN A 147 -1.57 12.47 5.86
N LEU A 148 -2.04 13.31 4.94
CA LEU A 148 -3.46 13.54 4.73
C LEU A 148 -4.17 12.29 4.19
N THR A 149 -3.56 11.55 3.25
CA THR A 149 -4.13 10.28 2.78
C THR A 149 -4.26 9.27 3.92
N HIS A 150 -3.32 9.24 4.85
CA HIS A 150 -3.41 8.39 6.04
C HIS A 150 -4.56 8.81 6.96
N ALA A 151 -4.74 10.11 7.19
CA ALA A 151 -5.85 10.64 7.99
C ALA A 151 -7.22 10.36 7.32
N ILE A 152 -7.31 10.49 5.99
CA ILE A 152 -8.51 10.18 5.21
C ILE A 152 -8.85 8.67 5.34
N ALA A 153 -7.88 7.80 5.21
CA ALA A 153 -8.08 6.36 5.36
C ALA A 153 -8.61 6.01 6.76
N LEU A 154 -8.10 6.69 7.80
CA LEU A 154 -8.58 6.52 9.17
C LEU A 154 -10.02 6.98 9.35
N ALA A 155 -10.38 8.17 8.83
CA ALA A 155 -11.73 8.71 8.89
C ALA A 155 -12.75 7.80 8.18
N ALA A 156 -12.37 7.25 7.01
CA ALA A 156 -13.23 6.33 6.25
C ALA A 156 -13.49 5.02 7.02
N GLU A 157 -12.51 4.50 7.75
CA GLU A 157 -12.69 3.31 8.58
C GLU A 157 -13.65 3.55 9.75
N GLU A 158 -13.59 4.73 10.36
CA GLU A 158 -14.50 5.11 11.46
C GLU A 158 -15.94 5.38 10.97
N SER A 159 -16.15 5.42 9.65
CA SER A 159 -17.41 5.71 9.00
C SER A 159 -17.85 4.62 8.02
N PRO A 160 -18.04 3.35 8.45
CA PRO A 160 -18.32 2.23 7.55
C PRO A 160 -19.64 2.35 6.79
N GLY A 161 -20.56 3.23 7.24
CA GLY A 161 -21.84 3.52 6.56
C GLY A 161 -21.68 4.51 5.38
N ASP A 162 -20.51 5.04 5.12
CA ASP A 162 -20.25 6.02 4.07
C ASP A 162 -19.04 5.59 3.19
N PRO A 163 -19.25 4.68 2.24
CA PRO A 163 -18.18 4.13 1.42
C PRO A 163 -17.47 5.17 0.53
N ASP A 164 -18.14 6.29 0.22
CA ASP A 164 -17.62 7.33 -0.65
C ASP A 164 -16.86 8.43 0.11
N LEU A 165 -16.78 8.35 1.44
CA LEU A 165 -16.18 9.39 2.28
C LEU A 165 -14.72 9.67 1.89
N ALA A 166 -13.92 8.63 1.68
CA ALA A 166 -12.51 8.77 1.32
C ALA A 166 -12.33 9.55 0.01
N ASP A 167 -13.10 9.22 -1.02
CA ASP A 167 -13.06 9.91 -2.31
C ASP A 167 -13.48 11.37 -2.20
N ARG A 168 -14.56 11.66 -1.47
CA ARG A 168 -15.00 13.03 -1.25
C ARG A 168 -13.97 13.88 -0.50
N LEU A 169 -13.37 13.34 0.56
CA LEU A 169 -12.33 14.05 1.32
C LEU A 169 -11.09 14.30 0.47
N LEU A 170 -10.70 13.33 -0.35
CA LEU A 170 -9.56 13.47 -1.24
C LEU A 170 -9.80 14.51 -2.34
N GLU A 171 -11.03 14.55 -2.92
CA GLU A 171 -11.40 15.57 -3.89
C GLU A 171 -11.45 16.98 -3.28
N LEU A 172 -12.01 17.12 -2.07
CA LEU A 172 -12.01 18.39 -1.33
C LEU A 172 -10.57 18.88 -1.09
N THR A 173 -9.68 17.98 -0.71
CA THR A 173 -8.26 18.28 -0.54
C THR A 173 -7.69 18.86 -1.83
N LEU A 174 -7.85 18.17 -2.96
CA LEU A 174 -7.26 18.62 -4.23
C LEU A 174 -7.83 19.95 -4.71
N ARG A 175 -9.15 20.18 -4.55
CA ARG A 175 -9.75 21.49 -4.86
C ARG A 175 -9.15 22.64 -4.03
N GLY A 176 -8.67 22.36 -2.84
CA GLY A 176 -7.95 23.33 -2.01
C GLY A 176 -6.48 23.53 -2.36
N LEU A 177 -5.95 22.70 -3.26
CA LEU A 177 -4.54 22.74 -3.69
C LEU A 177 -4.34 23.37 -5.09
N THR A 178 -5.43 23.64 -5.81
CA THR A 178 -5.43 24.26 -7.14
C THR A 178 -5.46 25.79 -7.06
#